data_b44b79c3f835aac2a6e9dd2a5d7dd8a5
#
_entry.id   b44b79c3f835aac2a6e9dd2a5d7dd8a5
#
_cell.length_a   1.000
_cell.length_b   1.000
_cell.length_c   1.000
_cell.angle_alpha   90.00
_cell.angle_beta   90.00
_cell.angle_gamma   90.00
#
_symmetry.space_group_name_H-M   'P 1'
#
loop_
_entity.id
_entity.type
_entity.pdbx_description
1 polymer ?
#
loop_
_entity_poly.entity_id
_entity_poly.type
_entity_poly.pdbx_seq_one_letter_code
_entity_poly.pdbx_strand_id
1 'polypeptide(L)'
;MRSRPGSDDIELEERVVQINRVSKVVKGGRRFNLSTLVVVGDGKGHVGVGMGKAAEVPEAIRKGVEAAKKNMITVTLREHTIPHEIRHEFKTATVVLIPAAPGTGVIAGGGVRAVLEAAGVKDVLTKAIGSNNKVNVVKATFQALGQLRSIEQEARRRDMTPEEFRRRISRRRQPAAPAEQPQDDGGNGGAT
;
A
#
# COMPACT_ATOMS: atom_id res chain seq x y z
N MET A 1 -1.12 -20.82 -5.98
CA MET A 1 -0.45 -21.23 -4.72
C MET A 1 0.43 -20.06 -4.26
N ARG A 2 0.16 -19.49 -3.08
CA ARG A 2 0.99 -18.41 -2.51
C ARG A 2 2.18 -19.07 -1.79
N SER A 3 3.39 -18.86 -2.27
CA SER A 3 4.62 -19.31 -1.60
C SER A 3 4.75 -18.60 -0.25
N ARG A 4 4.84 -19.38 0.83
CA ARG A 4 5.23 -18.88 2.14
C ARG A 4 6.75 -18.74 2.13
N PRO A 5 7.33 -17.57 2.50
CA PRO A 5 8.77 -17.49 2.73
C PRO A 5 9.13 -18.40 3.90
N GLY A 6 10.24 -19.13 3.78
CA GLY A 6 10.77 -20.00 4.82
C GLY A 6 11.02 -19.22 6.11
N SER A 7 10.79 -19.89 7.24
CA SER A 7 10.74 -19.29 8.58
C SER A 7 12.11 -19.10 9.25
N ASP A 8 13.20 -19.18 8.53
CA ASP A 8 14.53 -19.14 9.11
C ASP A 8 15.17 -17.76 8.92
N ASP A 9 15.51 -17.10 10.04
CA ASP A 9 16.38 -15.92 10.21
C ASP A 9 16.00 -14.60 9.51
N ILE A 10 14.72 -14.32 9.31
CA ILE A 10 14.29 -12.99 8.89
C ILE A 10 14.09 -12.12 10.14
N GLU A 11 14.92 -11.12 10.31
CA GLU A 11 14.70 -10.06 11.31
C GLU A 11 13.39 -9.34 10.96
N LEU A 12 12.35 -9.59 11.73
CA LEU A 12 11.02 -9.01 11.50
C LEU A 12 10.81 -7.83 12.45
N GLU A 13 10.58 -6.66 11.90
CA GLU A 13 10.16 -5.49 12.65
C GLU A 13 8.67 -5.59 12.98
N GLU A 14 8.34 -5.44 14.26
CA GLU A 14 6.96 -5.51 14.76
C GLU A 14 6.48 -4.10 15.13
N ARG A 15 5.38 -3.66 14.53
CA ARG A 15 4.78 -2.34 14.80
C ARG A 15 3.35 -2.46 15.26
N VAL A 16 3.05 -1.91 16.43
CA VAL A 16 1.69 -1.82 16.95
C VAL A 16 1.03 -0.54 16.41
N VAL A 17 0.00 -0.72 15.58
CA VAL A 17 -0.73 0.40 14.97
C VAL A 17 -1.80 0.97 15.89
N GLN A 18 -2.50 0.09 16.62
CA GLN A 18 -3.57 0.49 17.52
C GLN A 18 -3.82 -0.56 18.59
N ILE A 19 -4.12 -0.08 19.81
CA ILE A 19 -4.62 -0.87 20.93
C ILE A 19 -5.97 -0.31 21.33
N ASN A 20 -7.01 -1.16 21.37
CA ASN A 20 -8.35 -0.79 21.77
C ASN A 20 -8.79 -1.63 22.97
N ARG A 21 -9.33 -0.98 24.00
CA ARG A 21 -10.02 -1.67 25.07
C ARG A 21 -11.45 -1.98 24.65
N VAL A 22 -11.81 -3.25 24.65
CA VAL A 22 -13.15 -3.73 24.28
C VAL A 22 -13.81 -4.41 25.46
N SER A 23 -15.13 -4.32 25.57
CA SER A 23 -15.87 -4.92 26.66
C SER A 23 -17.01 -5.79 26.16
N LYS A 24 -17.25 -6.92 26.84
CA LYS A 24 -18.43 -7.75 26.66
C LYS A 24 -19.30 -7.58 27.92
N VAL A 25 -20.56 -7.23 27.74
CA VAL A 25 -21.54 -7.15 28.83
C VAL A 25 -22.08 -8.54 29.09
N VAL A 26 -22.06 -8.96 30.32
CA VAL A 26 -22.60 -10.23 30.83
C VAL A 26 -23.55 -9.98 32.03
N LYS A 27 -24.31 -10.98 32.44
CA LYS A 27 -25.29 -10.83 33.55
C LYS A 27 -24.68 -10.27 34.85
N GLY A 28 -23.38 -10.51 35.11
CA GLY A 28 -22.69 -10.01 36.33
C GLY A 28 -21.81 -8.77 36.10
N GLY A 29 -21.95 -8.06 34.98
CA GLY A 29 -21.13 -6.86 34.70
C GLY A 29 -20.46 -6.83 33.36
N ARG A 30 -19.29 -6.16 33.28
CA ARG A 30 -18.52 -6.00 32.03
C ARG A 30 -17.19 -6.75 32.11
N ARG A 31 -16.92 -7.61 31.14
CA ARG A 31 -15.58 -8.25 30.97
C ARG A 31 -14.80 -7.47 29.92
N PHE A 32 -13.65 -6.97 30.31
CA PHE A 32 -12.77 -6.19 29.44
C PHE A 32 -11.71 -7.08 28.80
N ASN A 33 -11.37 -6.76 27.57
CA ASN A 33 -10.25 -7.31 26.83
C ASN A 33 -9.55 -6.19 26.03
N LEU A 34 -8.34 -6.47 25.60
CA LEU A 34 -7.56 -5.58 24.75
C LEU A 34 -7.49 -6.19 23.35
N SER A 35 -7.74 -5.38 22.32
CA SER A 35 -7.59 -5.76 20.92
C SER A 35 -6.49 -4.94 20.31
N THR A 36 -5.48 -5.61 19.77
CA THR A 36 -4.32 -4.98 19.14
C THR A 36 -4.33 -5.22 17.64
N LEU A 37 -3.97 -4.19 16.87
CA LEU A 37 -3.68 -4.28 15.44
C LEU A 37 -2.16 -4.15 15.27
N VAL A 38 -1.54 -5.20 14.72
CA VAL A 38 -0.09 -5.29 14.56
C VAL A 38 0.26 -5.47 13.10
N VAL A 39 1.34 -4.84 12.69
CA VAL A 39 1.98 -5.01 11.38
C VAL A 39 3.37 -5.58 11.61
N VAL A 40 3.75 -6.55 10.82
CA VAL A 40 5.08 -7.20 10.87
C VAL A 40 5.67 -7.17 9.47
N GLY A 41 6.95 -6.84 9.34
CA GLY A 41 7.63 -6.84 8.06
C GLY A 41 9.15 -6.93 8.21
N ASP A 42 9.83 -7.22 7.12
CA ASP A 42 11.29 -7.36 7.05
C ASP A 42 11.98 -6.15 6.40
N GLY A 43 11.21 -5.14 5.95
CA GLY A 43 11.74 -4.02 5.19
C GLY A 43 12.28 -4.39 3.80
N LYS A 44 12.10 -5.63 3.34
CA LYS A 44 12.63 -6.18 2.08
C LYS A 44 11.53 -6.68 1.13
N GLY A 45 10.31 -6.24 1.34
CA GLY A 45 9.17 -6.60 0.51
C GLY A 45 8.23 -7.64 1.14
N HIS A 46 8.45 -8.06 2.37
CA HIS A 46 7.50 -8.93 3.06
C HIS A 46 6.78 -8.16 4.16
N VAL A 47 5.47 -8.23 4.17
CA VAL A 47 4.64 -7.59 5.19
C VAL A 47 3.47 -8.48 5.56
N GLY A 48 3.12 -8.48 6.84
CA GLY A 48 1.97 -9.18 7.39
C GLY A 48 1.16 -8.29 8.31
N VAL A 49 -0.15 -8.53 8.36
CA VAL A 49 -1.07 -7.81 9.24
C VAL A 49 -1.83 -8.81 10.09
N GLY A 50 -1.85 -8.57 11.40
CA GLY A 50 -2.52 -9.42 12.35
C GLY A 50 -3.32 -8.65 13.38
N MET A 51 -4.33 -9.30 13.93
CA MET A 51 -5.10 -8.81 15.06
C MET A 51 -5.01 -9.80 16.22
N GLY A 52 -4.65 -9.30 17.39
CA GLY A 52 -4.63 -10.08 18.63
C GLY A 52 -5.70 -9.58 19.60
N LYS A 53 -6.21 -10.48 20.44
CA LYS A 53 -7.13 -10.16 21.52
C LYS A 53 -6.80 -10.98 22.75
N ALA A 54 -6.58 -10.31 23.89
CA ALA A 54 -6.31 -10.94 25.17
C ALA A 54 -6.77 -10.04 26.33
N ALA A 55 -6.66 -10.54 27.56
CA ALA A 55 -6.93 -9.75 28.76
C ALA A 55 -5.81 -8.74 29.02
N GLU A 56 -4.57 -9.08 28.65
CA GLU A 56 -3.38 -8.27 28.85
C GLU A 56 -2.79 -7.78 27.52
N VAL A 57 -2.10 -6.63 27.54
CA VAL A 57 -1.49 -6.02 26.36
C VAL A 57 -0.40 -6.91 25.74
N PRO A 58 0.60 -7.44 26.51
CA PRO A 58 1.66 -8.25 25.92
C PRO A 58 1.13 -9.50 25.22
N GLU A 59 0.17 -10.18 25.84
CA GLU A 59 -0.45 -11.35 25.22
C GLU A 59 -1.25 -11.01 23.95
N ALA A 60 -1.96 -9.86 23.95
CA ALA A 60 -2.68 -9.41 22.76
C ALA A 60 -1.72 -9.09 21.62
N ILE A 61 -0.57 -8.46 21.90
CA ILE A 61 0.47 -8.17 20.89
C ILE A 61 1.05 -9.49 20.36
N ARG A 62 1.45 -10.43 21.22
CA ARG A 62 2.00 -11.72 20.82
C ARG A 62 1.07 -12.48 19.86
N LYS A 63 -0.21 -12.56 20.21
CA LYS A 63 -1.24 -13.18 19.33
C LYS A 63 -1.39 -12.42 18.01
N GLY A 64 -1.29 -11.09 18.03
CA GLY A 64 -1.32 -10.25 16.84
C GLY A 64 -0.14 -10.51 15.92
N VAL A 65 1.06 -10.62 16.47
CA VAL A 65 2.30 -10.95 15.73
C VAL A 65 2.23 -12.35 15.12
N GLU A 66 1.81 -13.35 15.87
CA GLU A 66 1.62 -14.71 15.34
C GLU A 66 0.61 -14.74 14.18
N ALA A 67 -0.49 -14.00 14.31
CA ALA A 67 -1.47 -13.88 13.23
C ALA A 67 -0.90 -13.13 12.02
N ALA A 68 -0.09 -12.09 12.21
CA ALA A 68 0.57 -11.36 11.14
C ALA A 68 1.59 -12.23 10.40
N LYS A 69 2.41 -12.99 11.12
CA LYS A 69 3.38 -13.96 10.54
C LYS A 69 2.69 -15.02 9.67
N LYS A 70 1.51 -15.48 10.07
CA LYS A 70 0.71 -16.43 9.26
C LYS A 70 0.14 -15.82 7.98
N ASN A 71 -0.09 -14.51 7.98
CA ASN A 71 -0.71 -13.78 6.87
C ASN A 71 0.31 -12.92 6.08
N MET A 72 1.58 -13.27 6.09
CA MET A 72 2.58 -12.54 5.31
C MET A 72 2.36 -12.66 3.82
N ILE A 73 2.56 -11.55 3.11
CA ILE A 73 2.56 -11.47 1.65
C ILE A 73 3.90 -10.90 1.17
N THR A 74 4.26 -11.27 -0.05
CA THR A 74 5.38 -10.66 -0.77
C THR A 74 4.85 -9.52 -1.63
N VAL A 75 5.40 -8.34 -1.46
CA VAL A 75 5.06 -7.12 -2.18
C VAL A 75 6.05 -6.91 -3.31
N THR A 76 5.55 -6.62 -4.50
CA THR A 76 6.40 -6.26 -5.63
C THR A 76 6.82 -4.80 -5.47
N LEU A 77 8.12 -4.57 -5.22
CA LEU A 77 8.72 -3.24 -5.16
C LEU A 77 9.50 -2.93 -6.43
N ARG A 78 9.63 -1.66 -6.75
CA ARG A 78 10.52 -1.15 -7.79
C ARG A 78 11.53 -0.20 -7.13
N GLU A 79 12.75 -0.70 -6.87
CA GLU A 79 13.79 0.02 -6.13
C GLU A 79 13.28 0.44 -4.73
N HIS A 80 12.93 1.72 -4.56
CA HIS A 80 12.49 2.30 -3.28
C HIS A 80 11.00 2.64 -3.24
N THR A 81 10.27 2.38 -4.35
CA THR A 81 8.85 2.74 -4.50
C THR A 81 8.00 1.59 -5.04
N ILE A 82 6.72 1.83 -5.23
CA ILE A 82 5.78 0.88 -5.83
C ILE A 82 5.83 0.95 -7.37
N PRO A 83 5.56 -0.15 -8.08
CA PRO A 83 5.68 -0.20 -9.55
C PRO A 83 4.67 0.65 -10.30
N HIS A 84 3.47 0.81 -9.78
CA HIS A 84 2.38 1.59 -10.39
C HIS A 84 1.42 2.13 -9.35
N GLU A 85 0.62 3.10 -9.74
CA GLU A 85 -0.51 3.59 -8.96
C GLU A 85 -1.54 2.50 -8.74
N ILE A 86 -2.09 2.43 -7.53
CA ILE A 86 -3.17 1.53 -7.18
C ILE A 86 -4.18 2.21 -6.27
N ARG A 87 -5.45 2.00 -6.57
CA ARG A 87 -6.59 2.33 -5.71
C ARG A 87 -7.28 1.05 -5.28
N HIS A 88 -7.44 0.88 -3.99
CA HIS A 88 -8.08 -0.31 -3.43
C HIS A 88 -9.06 0.05 -2.33
N GLU A 89 -10.17 -0.68 -2.31
CA GLU A 89 -11.24 -0.49 -1.33
C GLU A 89 -11.37 -1.72 -0.44
N PHE A 90 -11.46 -1.47 0.86
CA PHE A 90 -11.83 -2.47 1.83
C PHE A 90 -12.96 -1.95 2.70
N LYS A 91 -14.15 -2.51 2.53
CA LYS A 91 -15.39 -2.02 3.12
C LYS A 91 -15.61 -0.54 2.74
N THR A 92 -15.62 0.36 3.73
CA THR A 92 -15.83 1.80 3.55
C THR A 92 -14.52 2.61 3.49
N ALA A 93 -13.36 1.98 3.56
CA ALA A 93 -12.08 2.65 3.46
C ALA A 93 -11.47 2.41 2.07
N THR A 94 -11.16 3.48 1.37
CA THR A 94 -10.43 3.47 0.09
C THR A 94 -9.03 4.02 0.32
N VAL A 95 -8.02 3.32 -0.17
CA VAL A 95 -6.63 3.77 -0.13
C VAL A 95 -6.11 3.94 -1.55
N VAL A 96 -5.49 5.07 -1.82
CA VAL A 96 -4.78 5.37 -3.07
C VAL A 96 -3.29 5.41 -2.76
N LEU A 97 -2.50 4.65 -3.50
CA LEU A 97 -1.04 4.62 -3.43
C LEU A 97 -0.49 5.06 -4.78
N ILE A 98 0.39 6.07 -4.79
CA ILE A 98 1.00 6.64 -6.00
C ILE A 98 2.52 6.57 -5.85
N PRO A 99 3.25 6.02 -6.85
CA PRO A 99 4.70 5.98 -6.80
C PRO A 99 5.29 7.40 -6.80
N ALA A 100 6.34 7.60 -6.03
CA ALA A 100 7.00 8.91 -5.91
C ALA A 100 8.47 8.85 -6.35
N ALA A 101 9.04 10.01 -6.63
CA ALA A 101 10.45 10.15 -6.95
C ALA A 101 11.34 9.83 -5.73
N PRO A 102 12.56 9.34 -5.94
CA PRO A 102 13.51 9.10 -4.85
C PRO A 102 13.71 10.34 -3.99
N GLY A 103 13.70 10.17 -2.67
CA GLY A 103 13.86 11.26 -1.71
C GLY A 103 12.56 11.96 -1.29
N THR A 104 11.41 11.60 -1.86
CA THR A 104 10.10 12.13 -1.44
C THR A 104 9.72 11.68 -0.03
N GLY A 105 10.14 10.46 0.35
CA GLY A 105 9.75 9.83 1.60
C GLY A 105 8.34 9.24 1.59
N VAL A 106 7.94 8.66 2.73
CA VAL A 106 6.60 8.07 2.89
C VAL A 106 5.60 9.14 3.33
N ILE A 107 4.79 9.64 2.42
CA ILE A 107 3.71 10.60 2.72
C ILE A 107 2.41 9.82 2.89
N ALA A 108 2.11 9.45 4.14
CA ALA A 108 1.00 8.55 4.47
C ALA A 108 0.41 8.83 5.85
N GLY A 109 -0.86 8.51 6.03
CA GLY A 109 -1.50 8.45 7.35
C GLY A 109 -0.92 7.31 8.19
N GLY A 110 -0.94 7.44 9.53
CA GLY A 110 -0.22 6.53 10.44
C GLY A 110 -0.45 5.03 10.22
N GLY A 111 -1.69 4.61 9.92
CA GLY A 111 -1.97 3.19 9.65
C GLY A 111 -1.41 2.72 8.30
N VAL A 112 -1.47 3.56 7.27
CA VAL A 112 -0.89 3.28 5.95
C VAL A 112 0.63 3.29 6.04
N ARG A 113 1.21 4.29 6.71
CA ARG A 113 2.65 4.43 6.91
C ARG A 113 3.26 3.20 7.55
N ALA A 114 2.66 2.70 8.64
CA ALA A 114 3.16 1.51 9.33
C ALA A 114 3.28 0.29 8.40
N VAL A 115 2.32 0.10 7.48
CA VAL A 115 2.34 -1.02 6.53
C VAL A 115 3.40 -0.81 5.45
N LEU A 116 3.53 0.40 4.92
CA LEU A 116 4.48 0.72 3.85
C LEU A 116 5.93 0.66 4.31
N GLU A 117 6.23 1.22 5.48
CA GLU A 117 7.57 1.15 6.08
C GLU A 117 7.95 -0.29 6.43
N ALA A 118 7.04 -1.07 7.02
CA ALA A 118 7.28 -2.50 7.30
C ALA A 118 7.51 -3.31 6.00
N ALA A 119 6.89 -2.91 4.88
CA ALA A 119 7.14 -3.51 3.56
C ALA A 119 8.45 -3.05 2.91
N GLY A 120 9.12 -2.01 3.44
CA GLY A 120 10.35 -1.46 2.90
C GLY A 120 10.16 -0.42 1.79
N VAL A 121 8.95 0.13 1.63
CA VAL A 121 8.71 1.26 0.72
C VAL A 121 9.27 2.53 1.33
N LYS A 122 10.12 3.25 0.59
CA LYS A 122 10.76 4.50 1.05
C LYS A 122 10.13 5.75 0.45
N ASP A 123 9.62 5.66 -0.78
CA ASP A 123 9.10 6.81 -1.51
C ASP A 123 7.71 6.51 -2.08
N VAL A 124 6.68 7.15 -1.51
CA VAL A 124 5.29 6.94 -1.92
C VAL A 124 4.39 8.08 -1.45
N LEU A 125 3.43 8.45 -2.29
CA LEU A 125 2.34 9.36 -1.93
C LEU A 125 1.07 8.55 -1.70
N THR A 126 0.35 8.86 -0.63
CA THR A 126 -0.87 8.10 -0.30
C THR A 126 -2.00 8.99 0.14
N LYS A 127 -3.22 8.53 -0.10
CA LYS A 127 -4.44 9.14 0.44
C LYS A 127 -5.42 8.06 0.88
N ALA A 128 -5.86 8.15 2.14
CA ALA A 128 -6.99 7.38 2.64
C ALA A 128 -8.27 8.22 2.53
N ILE A 129 -9.31 7.65 1.98
CA ILE A 129 -10.60 8.29 1.69
C ILE A 129 -11.71 7.44 2.32
N GLY A 130 -12.79 8.06 2.74
CA GLY A 130 -13.94 7.40 3.37
C GLY A 130 -13.70 7.15 4.86
N SER A 131 -13.67 5.90 5.28
CA SER A 131 -13.57 5.56 6.70
C SER A 131 -12.18 5.82 7.28
N ASN A 132 -12.15 6.46 8.46
CA ASN A 132 -10.93 6.66 9.25
C ASN A 132 -10.62 5.49 10.21
N ASN A 133 -11.34 4.37 10.12
CA ASN A 133 -11.11 3.20 10.94
C ASN A 133 -9.76 2.56 10.56
N LYS A 134 -8.79 2.63 11.48
CA LYS A 134 -7.42 2.11 11.25
C LYS A 134 -7.38 0.66 10.80
N VAL A 135 -8.28 -0.20 11.31
CA VAL A 135 -8.36 -1.61 10.90
C VAL A 135 -8.72 -1.73 9.41
N ASN A 136 -9.69 -0.94 8.95
CA ASN A 136 -10.10 -0.98 7.55
C ASN A 136 -9.01 -0.39 6.63
N VAL A 137 -8.43 0.74 7.02
CA VAL A 137 -7.35 1.40 6.28
C VAL A 137 -6.13 0.50 6.14
N VAL A 138 -5.67 -0.13 7.24
CA VAL A 138 -4.54 -1.07 7.21
C VAL A 138 -4.82 -2.28 6.33
N LYS A 139 -6.02 -2.85 6.42
CA LYS A 139 -6.41 -3.97 5.56
C LYS A 139 -6.53 -3.58 4.09
N ALA A 140 -7.06 -2.39 3.79
CA ALA A 140 -7.10 -1.86 2.43
C ALA A 140 -5.68 -1.70 1.85
N THR A 141 -4.76 -1.11 2.62
CA THR A 141 -3.36 -0.95 2.22
C THR A 141 -2.68 -2.30 1.98
N PHE A 142 -2.87 -3.24 2.90
CA PHE A 142 -2.32 -4.58 2.79
C PHE A 142 -2.80 -5.31 1.54
N GLN A 143 -4.09 -5.23 1.23
CA GLN A 143 -4.67 -5.83 0.03
C GLN A 143 -4.22 -5.11 -1.25
N ALA A 144 -4.08 -3.77 -1.20
CA ALA A 144 -3.53 -2.99 -2.30
C ALA A 144 -2.10 -3.45 -2.65
N LEU A 145 -1.23 -3.59 -1.65
CA LEU A 145 0.14 -4.07 -1.85
C LEU A 145 0.19 -5.49 -2.44
N GLY A 146 -0.71 -6.37 -2.03
CA GLY A 146 -0.82 -7.72 -2.58
C GLY A 146 -1.33 -7.81 -4.02
N GLN A 147 -1.86 -6.72 -4.56
CA GLN A 147 -2.33 -6.62 -5.95
C GLN A 147 -1.33 -5.93 -6.88
N LEU A 148 -0.25 -5.39 -6.33
CA LEU A 148 0.82 -4.78 -7.13
C LEU A 148 1.43 -5.83 -8.07
N ARG A 149 1.70 -5.42 -9.30
CA ARG A 149 2.26 -6.28 -10.36
C ARG A 149 3.55 -5.71 -10.87
N SER A 150 4.51 -6.60 -11.11
CA SER A 150 5.74 -6.21 -11.79
C SER A 150 5.48 -5.98 -13.29
N ILE A 151 6.34 -5.18 -13.90
CA ILE A 151 6.32 -4.97 -15.36
C ILE A 151 6.45 -6.31 -16.10
N GLU A 152 7.26 -7.21 -15.58
CA GLU A 152 7.49 -8.53 -16.15
C GLU A 152 6.24 -9.43 -16.09
N GLN A 153 5.52 -9.42 -14.96
CA GLN A 153 4.27 -10.16 -14.82
C GLN A 153 3.20 -9.63 -15.78
N GLU A 154 3.12 -8.31 -15.94
CA GLU A 154 2.12 -7.69 -16.80
C GLU A 154 2.47 -7.82 -18.29
N ALA A 155 3.75 -7.82 -18.65
CA ALA A 155 4.23 -8.11 -20.00
C ALA A 155 3.91 -9.56 -20.41
N ARG A 156 4.19 -10.54 -19.54
CA ARG A 156 3.84 -11.96 -19.78
C ARG A 156 2.34 -12.18 -20.00
N ARG A 157 1.49 -11.46 -19.28
CA ARG A 157 0.03 -11.56 -19.46
C ARG A 157 -0.46 -11.04 -20.81
N ARG A 158 0.34 -10.22 -21.47
CA ARG A 158 0.01 -9.60 -22.78
C ARG A 158 0.83 -10.17 -23.92
N ASP A 159 1.55 -11.27 -23.67
CA ASP A 159 2.44 -11.94 -24.63
C ASP A 159 3.43 -10.95 -25.28
N MET A 160 3.98 -10.04 -24.45
CA MET A 160 4.92 -9.00 -24.87
C MET A 160 6.25 -9.15 -24.12
N THR A 161 7.33 -8.67 -24.72
CA THR A 161 8.60 -8.55 -24.00
C THR A 161 8.52 -7.39 -22.98
N PRO A 162 9.24 -7.48 -21.85
CA PRO A 162 9.26 -6.41 -20.84
C PRO A 162 9.73 -5.05 -21.41
N GLU A 163 10.60 -5.07 -22.41
CA GLU A 163 11.10 -3.86 -23.08
C GLU A 163 10.05 -3.19 -23.96
N GLU A 164 9.32 -3.97 -24.75
CA GLU A 164 8.21 -3.47 -25.56
C GLU A 164 7.12 -2.87 -24.68
N PHE A 165 6.81 -3.52 -23.55
CA PHE A 165 5.84 -3.03 -22.59
C PHE A 165 6.28 -1.71 -21.96
N ARG A 166 7.57 -1.57 -21.58
CA ARG A 166 8.13 -0.29 -21.08
C ARG A 166 8.03 0.83 -22.12
N ARG A 167 8.37 0.57 -23.39
CA ARG A 167 8.24 1.54 -24.48
C ARG A 167 6.80 2.00 -24.68
N ARG A 168 5.85 1.07 -24.59
CA ARG A 168 4.41 1.38 -24.74
C ARG A 168 3.89 2.26 -23.61
N ILE A 169 4.30 2.03 -22.36
CA ILE A 169 3.95 2.86 -21.21
C ILE A 169 4.57 4.26 -21.34
N SER A 170 5.82 4.35 -21.75
CA SER A 170 6.51 5.64 -21.92
C SER A 170 5.84 6.52 -22.97
N ARG A 171 5.43 5.95 -24.12
CA ARG A 171 4.68 6.66 -25.16
C ARG A 171 3.32 7.18 -24.65
N ARG A 172 2.65 6.44 -23.76
CA ARG A 172 1.34 6.83 -23.22
C ARG A 172 1.43 7.92 -22.15
N ARG A 173 2.61 8.12 -21.55
CA ARG A 173 2.89 9.15 -20.56
C ARG A 173 3.36 10.48 -21.15
N GLN A 174 3.74 10.53 -22.42
CA GLN A 174 4.03 11.79 -23.10
C GLN A 174 2.67 12.50 -23.30
N PRO A 175 2.45 13.70 -22.73
CA PRO A 175 1.30 14.50 -23.08
C PRO A 175 1.35 14.74 -24.59
N ALA A 176 0.22 14.65 -25.25
CA ALA A 176 0.11 15.05 -26.66
C ALA A 176 0.75 16.44 -26.78
N ALA A 177 1.66 16.59 -27.77
CA ALA A 177 2.22 17.89 -28.06
C ALA A 177 1.05 18.91 -28.21
N PRO A 178 1.15 20.12 -27.62
CA PRO A 178 0.12 21.11 -27.79
C PRO A 178 -0.09 21.29 -29.30
N ALA A 179 -1.37 21.14 -29.73
CA ALA A 179 -1.73 21.41 -31.09
C ALA A 179 -1.22 22.80 -31.45
N GLU A 180 -0.40 22.89 -32.51
CA GLU A 180 0.02 24.17 -33.06
C GLU A 180 -1.23 25.00 -33.32
N GLN A 181 -1.35 26.09 -32.58
CA GLN A 181 -2.41 27.06 -32.85
C GLN A 181 -2.15 27.57 -34.28
N PRO A 182 -3.17 27.61 -35.17
CA PRO A 182 -3.00 28.20 -36.46
C PRO A 182 -2.55 29.65 -36.26
N GLN A 183 -1.40 29.98 -36.84
CA GLN A 183 -0.89 31.36 -36.88
C GLN A 183 -1.93 32.16 -37.64
N ASP A 184 -2.60 33.06 -36.97
CA ASP A 184 -3.49 34.05 -37.57
C ASP A 184 -2.59 35.02 -38.37
N ASP A 185 -2.48 34.78 -39.66
CA ASP A 185 -1.83 35.69 -40.59
C ASP A 185 -2.68 36.98 -40.65
N GLY A 186 -2.37 37.86 -39.72
CA GLY A 186 -2.91 39.21 -39.68
C GLY A 186 -2.60 39.96 -40.99
N GLY A 187 -3.46 39.75 -41.99
CA GLY A 187 -3.43 40.51 -43.22
C GLY A 187 -3.58 42.01 -42.93
N ASN A 188 -2.45 42.69 -42.97
CA ASN A 188 -2.35 44.15 -43.02
C ASN A 188 -2.90 44.62 -44.37
N GLY A 189 -4.19 45.01 -44.44
CA GLY A 189 -4.81 45.69 -45.55
C GLY A 189 -4.87 47.18 -45.27
N GLY A 190 -3.78 47.87 -45.54
CA GLY A 190 -3.81 49.33 -45.71
C GLY A 190 -4.40 49.67 -47.03
N ALA A 191 -5.30 50.61 -47.07
CA ALA A 191 -5.57 51.45 -48.24
C ALA A 191 -6.35 52.69 -47.85
N THR A 192 -5.69 53.81 -48.09
CA THR A 192 -6.19 55.13 -48.52
C THR A 192 -7.37 55.77 -47.78
#